data_649f33ffb8a0f9686b2e4717e7af0423
#
_entry.id   649f33ffb8a0f9686b2e4717e7af0423
#
_cell.length_a   1.000
_cell.length_b   1.000
_cell.length_c   1.000
_cell.angle_alpha   90.00
_cell.angle_beta   90.00
_cell.angle_gamma   90.00
#
_symmetry.space_group_name_H-M   'P 1'
#
loop_
_entity.id
_entity.type
_entity.pdbx_description
1 polymer ?
#
loop_
_entity_poly.entity_id
_entity_poly.type
_entity_poly.pdbx_seq_one_letter_code
_entity_poly.pdbx_strand_id
1 'polypeptide(L)'
;TGRAGRQRLFVVNHLTPDEHAIEIFDVAADGALSHVESIAYVALSSPNDVLAVGERQFYATNDRANTTGIMGQLEAYLGLPLASVSYFDGEAGRIVADGLAYANGINIAADGRTLYVAEILGRGVRVYDRDPATGELEKLRDISVPTAPDNIEIASDGALWIGGHPRVFDFVAHVDDPAHIAPSHVLRVDPETGQSETVLLDLEGRLNASSVAAVHDGTLIVGGVFDDRVLICPAR
;
A
#
# COMPACT_ATOMS: atom_id res chain seq x y z
N THR A 1 2.95 13.92 9.14
CA THR A 1 3.29 14.04 10.57
C THR A 1 4.31 15.17 10.75
N GLY A 2 3.92 16.33 11.24
CA GLY A 2 4.83 17.46 11.42
C GLY A 2 4.66 18.12 12.79
N ARG A 3 5.76 18.57 13.39
CA ARG A 3 5.70 19.52 14.51
C ARG A 3 4.97 20.77 14.07
N ALA A 4 3.89 21.15 14.82
CA ALA A 4 3.22 22.47 14.76
C ALA A 4 3.17 23.12 13.37
N GLY A 5 2.30 22.64 12.49
CA GLY A 5 1.92 23.33 11.26
C GLY A 5 2.72 23.01 10.00
N ARG A 6 3.69 22.09 10.03
CA ARG A 6 4.32 21.56 8.82
C ARG A 6 3.70 20.22 8.42
N GLN A 7 3.21 20.14 7.20
CA GLN A 7 2.81 18.89 6.58
C GLN A 7 3.93 18.41 5.65
N ARG A 8 4.20 17.12 5.63
CA ARG A 8 5.15 16.48 4.70
C ARG A 8 4.45 15.42 3.88
N LEU A 9 4.80 15.37 2.61
CA LEU A 9 4.42 14.34 1.68
C LEU A 9 5.64 13.46 1.41
N PHE A 10 5.46 12.16 1.50
CA PHE A 10 6.44 11.13 1.12
C PHE A 10 5.95 10.45 -0.15
N VAL A 11 6.82 10.28 -1.11
CA VAL A 11 6.46 9.74 -2.43
C VAL A 11 7.49 8.69 -2.83
N VAL A 12 7.03 7.51 -3.22
CA VAL A 12 7.87 6.50 -3.87
C VAL A 12 8.24 7.00 -5.27
N ASN A 13 9.52 7.03 -5.59
CA ASN A 13 10.04 7.41 -6.89
C ASN A 13 10.87 6.27 -7.49
N HIS A 14 10.43 5.74 -8.63
CA HIS A 14 11.16 4.77 -9.44
C HIS A 14 11.98 5.52 -10.48
N LEU A 15 13.24 5.84 -10.15
CA LEU A 15 14.15 6.57 -11.05
C LEU A 15 14.51 5.74 -12.27
N THR A 16 14.81 4.46 -12.05
CA THR A 16 15.00 3.43 -13.07
C THR A 16 14.38 2.12 -12.56
N PRO A 17 14.32 1.05 -13.36
CA PRO A 17 13.86 -0.25 -12.88
C PRO A 17 14.60 -0.79 -11.64
N ASP A 18 15.85 -0.36 -11.41
CA ASP A 18 16.72 -0.85 -10.35
C ASP A 18 17.15 0.24 -9.34
N GLU A 19 16.70 1.50 -9.55
CA GLU A 19 17.04 2.62 -8.69
C GLU A 19 15.76 3.29 -8.17
N HIS A 20 15.63 3.35 -6.86
CA HIS A 20 14.46 3.86 -6.19
C HIS A 20 14.83 4.85 -5.09
N ALA A 21 13.94 5.80 -4.84
CA ALA A 21 14.07 6.74 -3.74
C ALA A 21 12.70 7.02 -3.10
N ILE A 22 12.73 7.45 -1.85
CA ILE A 22 11.60 8.12 -1.22
C ILE A 22 11.87 9.62 -1.26
N GLU A 23 11.01 10.35 -1.96
CA GLU A 23 11.06 11.79 -2.05
C GLU A 23 10.25 12.41 -0.90
N ILE A 24 10.83 13.39 -0.22
CA ILE A 24 10.18 14.14 0.85
C ILE A 24 9.93 15.56 0.37
N PHE A 25 8.68 16.02 0.53
CA PHE A 25 8.27 17.38 0.23
C PHE A 25 7.66 18.03 1.47
N ASP A 26 7.96 19.31 1.68
CA ASP A 26 7.15 20.17 2.55
C ASP A 26 5.91 20.62 1.77
N VAL A 27 4.74 20.56 2.42
CA VAL A 27 3.45 20.98 1.86
C VAL A 27 3.05 22.30 2.49
N ALA A 28 2.96 23.35 1.69
CA ALA A 28 2.53 24.66 2.13
C ALA A 28 1.00 24.71 2.35
N ALA A 29 0.51 25.74 3.03
CA ALA A 29 -0.92 25.90 3.33
C ALA A 29 -1.81 26.06 2.06
N ASP A 30 -1.24 26.50 0.96
CA ASP A 30 -1.88 26.61 -0.36
C ASP A 30 -1.75 25.34 -1.21
N GLY A 31 -1.13 24.28 -0.65
CA GLY A 31 -0.88 23.01 -1.32
C GLY A 31 0.39 22.98 -2.17
N ALA A 32 1.18 24.06 -2.24
CA ALA A 32 2.43 24.07 -2.98
C ALA A 32 3.44 23.12 -2.35
N LEU A 33 4.15 22.36 -3.19
CA LEU A 33 5.16 21.39 -2.78
C LEU A 33 6.56 21.98 -2.94
N SER A 34 7.39 21.80 -1.90
CA SER A 34 8.80 22.12 -1.94
C SER A 34 9.61 20.88 -1.63
N HIS A 35 10.45 20.43 -2.56
CA HIS A 35 11.30 19.28 -2.37
C HIS A 35 12.30 19.51 -1.24
N VAL A 36 12.41 18.55 -0.34
CA VAL A 36 13.29 18.61 0.83
C VAL A 36 14.48 17.68 0.65
N GLU A 37 14.22 16.42 0.30
CA GLU A 37 15.24 15.38 0.30
C GLU A 37 14.80 14.16 -0.54
N SER A 38 15.77 13.51 -1.18
CA SER A 38 15.63 12.19 -1.79
C SER A 38 16.41 11.17 -0.97
N ILE A 39 15.76 10.11 -0.51
CA ILE A 39 16.37 9.07 0.35
C ILE A 39 16.38 7.75 -0.40
N ALA A 40 17.59 7.21 -0.62
CA ALA A 40 17.82 5.89 -1.18
C ALA A 40 18.71 5.07 -0.24
N TYR A 41 18.44 3.78 -0.11
CA TYR A 41 19.22 2.85 0.71
C TYR A 41 19.05 1.41 0.21
N VAL A 42 20.00 0.54 0.55
CA VAL A 42 20.07 -0.84 0.00
C VAL A 42 18.80 -1.65 0.26
N ALA A 43 18.15 -1.48 1.42
CA ALA A 43 16.94 -2.20 1.76
C ALA A 43 15.65 -1.65 1.07
N LEU A 44 15.77 -0.61 0.24
CA LEU A 44 14.70 -0.08 -0.61
C LEU A 44 14.83 -0.69 -2.01
N SER A 45 14.50 -1.97 -2.15
CA SER A 45 14.82 -2.77 -3.34
C SER A 45 13.75 -2.74 -4.44
N SER A 46 12.49 -2.66 -4.08
CA SER A 46 11.34 -2.56 -5.00
C SER A 46 10.16 -1.92 -4.25
N PRO A 47 10.28 -0.63 -3.89
CA PRO A 47 9.28 0.02 -3.06
C PRO A 47 7.94 0.12 -3.79
N ASN A 48 6.86 -0.20 -3.08
CA ASN A 48 5.50 -0.07 -3.59
C ASN A 48 4.76 1.05 -2.86
N ASP A 49 4.74 1.04 -1.53
CA ASP A 49 4.07 2.05 -0.72
C ASP A 49 4.98 2.56 0.41
N VAL A 50 4.67 3.75 0.94
CA VAL A 50 5.45 4.42 1.97
C VAL A 50 4.56 4.97 3.09
N LEU A 51 4.86 4.58 4.33
CA LEU A 51 4.19 5.06 5.54
C LEU A 51 5.13 5.94 6.36
N ALA A 52 4.86 7.24 6.40
CA ALA A 52 5.59 8.19 7.23
C ALA A 52 5.20 8.05 8.72
N VAL A 53 6.20 7.89 9.60
CA VAL A 53 6.00 7.81 11.06
C VAL A 53 6.78 8.90 11.82
N GLY A 54 7.52 9.75 11.11
CA GLY A 54 8.28 10.88 11.65
C GLY A 54 8.62 11.89 10.55
N GLU A 55 9.44 12.89 10.89
CA GLU A 55 9.85 13.91 9.91
C GLU A 55 10.74 13.33 8.79
N ARG A 56 11.54 12.32 9.10
CA ARG A 56 12.40 11.59 8.16
C ARG A 56 12.30 10.06 8.37
N GLN A 57 11.41 9.60 9.23
CA GLN A 57 11.25 8.20 9.57
C GLN A 57 10.04 7.63 8.84
N PHE A 58 10.22 6.49 8.18
CA PHE A 58 9.16 5.85 7.41
C PHE A 58 9.39 4.36 7.25
N TYR A 59 8.30 3.64 6.97
CA TYR A 59 8.34 2.28 6.44
C TYR A 59 8.08 2.33 4.94
N ALA A 60 8.67 1.40 4.21
CA ALA A 60 8.33 1.16 2.81
C ALA A 60 8.16 -0.35 2.58
N THR A 61 7.09 -0.72 1.88
CA THR A 61 6.93 -2.08 1.39
C THR A 61 7.77 -2.28 0.15
N ASN A 62 8.48 -3.42 0.06
CA ASN A 62 9.10 -3.88 -1.18
C ASN A 62 8.24 -5.03 -1.71
N ASP A 63 7.67 -4.87 -2.89
CA ASP A 63 6.73 -5.83 -3.45
C ASP A 63 7.41 -7.15 -3.87
N ARG A 64 8.69 -7.13 -4.18
CA ARG A 64 9.50 -8.26 -4.63
C ARG A 64 10.95 -8.15 -4.15
N ALA A 65 11.61 -9.30 -4.04
CA ALA A 65 13.05 -9.35 -3.85
C ALA A 65 13.82 -9.34 -5.18
N ASN A 66 13.20 -9.88 -6.26
CA ASN A 66 13.80 -9.96 -7.58
C ASN A 66 12.92 -9.22 -8.60
N THR A 67 13.44 -8.12 -9.14
CA THR A 67 12.71 -7.27 -10.11
C THR A 67 12.93 -7.71 -11.55
N THR A 68 14.00 -8.45 -11.84
CA THR A 68 14.42 -8.82 -13.19
C THR A 68 14.76 -10.30 -13.33
N GLY A 69 14.86 -10.76 -14.59
CA GLY A 69 15.31 -12.11 -14.94
C GLY A 69 14.31 -13.23 -14.58
N ILE A 70 14.80 -14.47 -14.66
CA ILE A 70 13.98 -15.68 -14.40
C ILE A 70 13.48 -15.73 -12.95
N MET A 71 14.28 -15.29 -11.99
CA MET A 71 13.88 -15.29 -10.58
C MET A 71 12.74 -14.30 -10.32
N GLY A 72 12.75 -13.11 -10.94
CA GLY A 72 11.65 -12.17 -10.82
C GLY A 72 10.34 -12.70 -11.43
N GLN A 73 10.42 -13.41 -12.56
CA GLN A 73 9.27 -14.09 -13.14
C GLN A 73 8.73 -15.21 -12.24
N LEU A 74 9.61 -16.06 -11.71
CA LEU A 74 9.22 -17.13 -10.79
C LEU A 74 8.60 -16.59 -9.51
N GLU A 75 9.16 -15.52 -8.94
CA GLU A 75 8.60 -14.86 -7.75
C GLU A 75 7.18 -14.35 -8.00
N ALA A 76 6.97 -13.64 -9.13
CA ALA A 76 5.66 -13.10 -9.49
C ALA A 76 4.63 -14.19 -9.80
N TYR A 77 4.99 -15.22 -10.61
CA TYR A 77 4.04 -16.25 -11.02
C TYR A 77 3.73 -17.28 -9.94
N LEU A 78 4.71 -17.62 -9.08
CA LEU A 78 4.54 -18.59 -8.01
C LEU A 78 4.09 -17.97 -6.69
N GLY A 79 4.02 -16.63 -6.60
CA GLY A 79 3.68 -15.96 -5.36
C GLY A 79 4.65 -16.23 -4.24
N LEU A 80 5.95 -16.32 -4.55
CA LEU A 80 6.96 -16.63 -3.55
C LEU A 80 6.99 -15.54 -2.47
N PRO A 81 7.05 -15.92 -1.17
CA PRO A 81 7.01 -14.96 -0.07
C PRO A 81 8.39 -14.33 0.16
N LEU A 82 8.89 -13.58 -0.82
CA LEU A 82 10.20 -12.92 -0.79
C LEU A 82 10.11 -11.38 -0.62
N ALA A 83 8.89 -10.84 -0.63
CA ALA A 83 8.63 -9.43 -0.37
C ALA A 83 8.93 -9.06 1.09
N SER A 84 9.16 -7.78 1.35
CA SER A 84 9.62 -7.31 2.65
C SER A 84 9.06 -5.93 3.01
N VAL A 85 9.22 -5.55 4.29
CA VAL A 85 9.04 -4.18 4.76
C VAL A 85 10.39 -3.66 5.25
N SER A 86 10.80 -2.51 4.76
CA SER A 86 11.97 -1.79 5.24
C SER A 86 11.56 -0.62 6.14
N TYR A 87 12.44 -0.26 7.07
CA TYR A 87 12.31 0.91 7.93
C TYR A 87 13.54 1.80 7.80
N PHE A 88 13.31 3.09 7.58
CA PHE A 88 14.33 4.13 7.64
C PHE A 88 14.15 4.92 8.93
N ASP A 89 15.18 4.94 9.79
CA ASP A 89 15.13 5.55 11.12
C ASP A 89 15.46 7.05 11.15
N GLY A 90 15.72 7.62 9.97
CA GLY A 90 16.18 9.00 9.78
C GLY A 90 17.68 9.09 9.42
N GLU A 91 18.44 8.00 9.57
CA GLU A 91 19.87 7.92 9.25
C GLU A 91 20.19 6.72 8.36
N ALA A 92 19.62 5.55 8.68
CA ALA A 92 19.86 4.29 7.97
C ALA A 92 18.58 3.50 7.75
N GLY A 93 18.55 2.73 6.67
CA GLY A 93 17.43 1.85 6.33
C GLY A 93 17.79 0.37 6.50
N ARG A 94 16.84 -0.44 7.00
CA ARG A 94 16.96 -1.88 7.18
C ARG A 94 15.65 -2.61 6.92
N ILE A 95 15.72 -3.91 6.65
CA ILE A 95 14.52 -4.78 6.62
C ILE A 95 14.07 -5.02 8.07
N VAL A 96 12.77 -4.90 8.32
CA VAL A 96 12.12 -5.12 9.62
C VAL A 96 11.03 -6.19 9.58
N ALA A 97 10.59 -6.59 8.39
CA ALA A 97 9.75 -7.76 8.17
C ALA A 97 10.02 -8.34 6.79
N ASP A 98 9.93 -9.65 6.66
CA ASP A 98 10.10 -10.40 5.42
C ASP A 98 9.08 -11.55 5.30
N GLY A 99 9.21 -12.37 4.28
CA GLY A 99 8.32 -13.50 4.08
C GLY A 99 6.90 -13.10 3.68
N LEU A 100 6.72 -11.96 2.97
CA LEU A 100 5.45 -11.52 2.44
C LEU A 100 5.30 -11.96 0.97
N ALA A 101 4.05 -12.21 0.56
CA ALA A 101 3.72 -12.59 -0.81
C ALA A 101 3.19 -11.36 -1.58
N TYR A 102 4.10 -10.59 -2.17
CA TYR A 102 3.84 -9.34 -2.88
C TYR A 102 3.26 -8.26 -1.94
N ALA A 103 4.12 -7.72 -1.06
CA ALA A 103 3.75 -6.63 -0.16
C ALA A 103 3.38 -5.37 -0.95
N ASN A 104 2.23 -4.77 -0.61
CA ASN A 104 1.71 -3.60 -1.30
C ASN A 104 1.37 -2.51 -0.26
N GLY A 105 0.12 -2.08 -0.14
CA GLY A 105 -0.28 -1.00 0.76
C GLY A 105 0.14 -1.20 2.22
N ILE A 106 0.58 -0.13 2.87
CA ILE A 106 0.97 -0.10 4.28
C ILE A 106 0.32 1.06 4.99
N ASN A 107 -0.30 0.80 6.15
CA ASN A 107 -0.89 1.87 6.96
C ASN A 107 -0.79 1.54 8.45
N ILE A 108 -1.06 2.52 9.32
CA ILE A 108 -0.93 2.41 10.77
C ILE A 108 -2.17 2.96 11.47
N ALA A 109 -2.65 2.23 12.47
CA ALA A 109 -3.77 2.66 13.30
C ALA A 109 -3.46 3.95 14.07
N ALA A 110 -4.49 4.61 14.56
CA ALA A 110 -4.38 5.85 15.32
C ALA A 110 -3.56 5.72 16.63
N ASP A 111 -3.36 4.49 17.12
CA ASP A 111 -2.52 4.19 18.28
C ASP A 111 -1.01 4.36 18.00
N GLY A 112 -0.62 4.47 16.72
CA GLY A 112 0.78 4.57 16.27
C GLY A 112 1.58 3.28 16.46
N ARG A 113 0.92 2.16 16.74
CA ARG A 113 1.52 0.84 17.01
C ARG A 113 1.03 -0.25 16.09
N THR A 114 -0.27 -0.37 15.88
CA THR A 114 -0.83 -1.42 15.04
C THR A 114 -0.63 -1.07 13.58
N LEU A 115 0.20 -1.84 12.87
CA LEU A 115 0.56 -1.61 11.47
C LEU A 115 -0.01 -2.73 10.60
N TYR A 116 -0.52 -2.35 9.43
CA TYR A 116 -1.16 -3.22 8.47
C TYR A 116 -0.40 -3.21 7.15
N VAL A 117 -0.16 -4.39 6.58
CA VAL A 117 0.46 -4.56 5.27
C VAL A 117 -0.42 -5.45 4.40
N ALA A 118 -0.82 -4.95 3.24
CA ALA A 118 -1.54 -5.72 2.24
C ALA A 118 -0.59 -6.69 1.51
N GLU A 119 -1.04 -7.92 1.31
CA GLU A 119 -0.34 -8.93 0.51
C GLU A 119 -1.21 -9.33 -0.69
N ILE A 120 -0.87 -8.87 -1.89
CA ILE A 120 -1.65 -9.14 -3.11
C ILE A 120 -1.79 -10.64 -3.35
N LEU A 121 -0.68 -11.37 -3.42
CA LEU A 121 -0.67 -12.80 -3.70
C LEU A 121 -0.97 -13.62 -2.44
N GLY A 122 -0.75 -13.07 -1.24
CA GLY A 122 -1.19 -13.64 0.02
C GLY A 122 -2.69 -13.56 0.26
N ARG A 123 -3.41 -12.70 -0.49
CA ARG A 123 -4.85 -12.43 -0.35
C ARG A 123 -5.24 -12.14 1.08
N GLY A 124 -4.50 -11.24 1.71
CA GLY A 124 -4.70 -10.90 3.11
C GLY A 124 -4.01 -9.61 3.54
N VAL A 125 -4.23 -9.28 4.79
CA VAL A 125 -3.55 -8.17 5.48
C VAL A 125 -2.77 -8.75 6.64
N ARG A 126 -1.47 -8.50 6.65
CA ARG A 126 -0.61 -8.86 7.77
C ARG A 126 -0.63 -7.76 8.81
N VAL A 127 -0.83 -8.13 10.07
CA VAL A 127 -0.92 -7.20 11.20
C VAL A 127 0.31 -7.33 12.07
N TYR A 128 0.94 -6.20 12.38
CA TYR A 128 2.13 -6.12 13.22
C TYR A 128 1.92 -5.22 14.43
N ASP A 129 2.58 -5.53 15.55
CA ASP A 129 2.90 -4.57 16.59
C ASP A 129 4.21 -3.86 16.25
N ARG A 130 4.17 -2.55 16.22
CA ARG A 130 5.32 -1.69 15.96
C ARG A 130 5.88 -1.19 17.28
N ASP A 131 7.18 -1.34 17.50
CA ASP A 131 7.88 -0.59 18.54
C ASP A 131 8.20 0.84 18.07
N PRO A 132 7.57 1.89 18.62
CA PRO A 132 7.83 3.26 18.20
C PRO A 132 9.25 3.76 18.46
N ALA A 133 9.98 3.15 19.38
CA ALA A 133 11.33 3.56 19.75
C ALA A 133 12.40 3.00 18.79
N THR A 134 12.21 1.78 18.32
CA THR A 134 13.19 1.08 17.49
C THR A 134 12.76 0.93 16.05
N GLY A 135 11.45 1.01 15.76
CA GLY A 135 10.86 0.73 14.45
C GLY A 135 10.74 -0.77 14.12
N GLU A 136 11.04 -1.66 15.08
CA GLU A 136 10.88 -3.11 14.89
C GLU A 136 9.39 -3.48 14.78
N LEU A 137 9.12 -4.55 13.99
CA LEU A 137 7.79 -5.09 13.77
C LEU A 137 7.71 -6.52 14.29
N GLU A 138 6.73 -6.78 15.15
CA GLU A 138 6.38 -8.13 15.60
C GLU A 138 5.06 -8.55 14.94
N LYS A 139 5.07 -9.67 14.19
CA LYS A 139 3.86 -10.18 13.56
C LYS A 139 2.86 -10.66 14.60
N LEU A 140 1.66 -10.10 14.58
CA LEU A 140 0.55 -10.50 15.46
C LEU A 140 -0.34 -11.56 14.82
N ARG A 141 -0.83 -11.31 13.60
CA ARG A 141 -1.78 -12.19 12.89
C ARG A 141 -1.89 -11.84 11.42
N ASP A 142 -2.64 -12.67 10.70
CA ASP A 142 -3.09 -12.42 9.33
C ASP A 142 -4.62 -12.28 9.31
N ILE A 143 -5.13 -11.38 8.47
CA ILE A 143 -6.54 -11.22 8.15
C ILE A 143 -6.72 -11.65 6.69
N SER A 144 -7.46 -12.73 6.44
CA SER A 144 -7.76 -13.18 5.08
C SER A 144 -8.88 -12.36 4.47
N VAL A 145 -8.74 -11.97 3.19
CA VAL A 145 -9.76 -11.21 2.45
C VAL A 145 -10.09 -11.87 1.11
N PRO A 146 -11.34 -11.72 0.59
CA PRO A 146 -11.77 -12.38 -0.64
C PRO A 146 -11.29 -11.66 -1.93
N THR A 147 -10.24 -10.89 -1.86
CA THR A 147 -9.64 -10.15 -2.98
C THR A 147 -8.11 -10.23 -2.90
N ALA A 148 -7.41 -9.82 -3.93
CA ALA A 148 -6.00 -9.47 -3.85
C ALA A 148 -5.93 -8.00 -3.41
N PRO A 149 -5.61 -7.71 -2.14
CA PRO A 149 -5.64 -6.35 -1.62
C PRO A 149 -4.47 -5.54 -2.18
N ASP A 150 -4.75 -4.30 -2.54
CA ASP A 150 -3.76 -3.34 -3.03
C ASP A 150 -3.43 -2.34 -1.91
N ASN A 151 -4.06 -1.18 -1.84
CA ASN A 151 -3.81 -0.20 -0.79
C ASN A 151 -4.85 -0.24 0.32
N ILE A 152 -4.43 0.20 1.51
CA ILE A 152 -5.23 0.22 2.75
C ILE A 152 -5.37 1.65 3.23
N GLU A 153 -6.61 2.14 3.35
CA GLU A 153 -6.95 3.35 4.07
C GLU A 153 -7.64 3.01 5.38
N ILE A 154 -7.47 3.86 6.40
CA ILE A 154 -8.10 3.66 7.71
C ILE A 154 -9.11 4.77 7.94
N ALA A 155 -10.37 4.39 8.07
CA ALA A 155 -11.45 5.32 8.36
C ALA A 155 -11.41 5.81 9.84
N SER A 156 -12.15 6.86 10.14
CA SER A 156 -12.20 7.45 11.48
C SER A 156 -12.74 6.50 12.57
N ASP A 157 -13.47 5.47 12.19
CA ASP A 157 -13.96 4.40 13.06
C ASP A 157 -12.96 3.25 13.23
N GLY A 158 -11.79 3.33 12.61
CA GLY A 158 -10.72 2.33 12.65
C GLY A 158 -10.89 1.19 11.63
N ALA A 159 -11.97 1.15 10.86
CA ALA A 159 -12.14 0.14 9.81
C ALA A 159 -11.13 0.34 8.67
N LEU A 160 -10.65 -0.77 8.12
CA LEU A 160 -9.77 -0.75 6.96
C LEU A 160 -10.63 -0.70 5.69
N TRP A 161 -10.32 0.24 4.81
CA TRP A 161 -10.89 0.35 3.48
C TRP A 161 -9.82 -0.07 2.47
N ILE A 162 -10.13 -1.10 1.70
CA ILE A 162 -9.15 -1.80 0.88
C ILE A 162 -9.64 -1.80 -0.57
N GLY A 163 -8.87 -1.18 -1.45
CA GLY A 163 -8.97 -1.40 -2.88
C GLY A 163 -8.29 -2.72 -3.24
N GLY A 164 -8.78 -3.43 -4.27
CA GLY A 164 -8.15 -4.69 -4.64
C GLY A 164 -8.70 -5.32 -5.91
N HIS A 165 -8.05 -6.42 -6.29
CA HIS A 165 -8.27 -7.13 -7.54
C HIS A 165 -8.91 -8.49 -7.26
N PRO A 166 -10.22 -8.68 -7.48
CA PRO A 166 -10.87 -9.97 -7.22
C PRO A 166 -10.38 -11.07 -8.17
N ARG A 167 -9.89 -10.67 -9.36
CA ARG A 167 -9.38 -11.54 -10.42
C ARG A 167 -8.00 -11.06 -10.88
N VAL A 168 -6.94 -11.54 -10.22
CA VAL A 168 -5.56 -11.11 -10.49
C VAL A 168 -5.13 -11.33 -11.94
N PHE A 169 -5.58 -12.42 -12.58
CA PHE A 169 -5.24 -12.68 -13.98
C PHE A 169 -5.89 -11.70 -14.96
N ASP A 170 -7.09 -11.20 -14.65
CA ASP A 170 -7.73 -10.14 -15.45
C ASP A 170 -6.98 -8.81 -15.28
N PHE A 171 -6.47 -8.53 -14.06
CA PHE A 171 -5.58 -7.39 -13.84
C PHE A 171 -4.32 -7.47 -14.70
N VAL A 172 -3.64 -8.62 -14.71
CA VAL A 172 -2.43 -8.84 -15.54
C VAL A 172 -2.75 -8.71 -17.03
N ALA A 173 -3.87 -9.31 -17.49
CA ALA A 173 -4.28 -9.22 -18.88
C ALA A 173 -4.60 -7.78 -19.33
N HIS A 174 -5.14 -6.95 -18.44
CA HIS A 174 -5.42 -5.54 -18.72
C HIS A 174 -4.13 -4.70 -18.92
N VAL A 175 -3.01 -5.09 -18.29
CA VAL A 175 -1.70 -4.43 -18.53
C VAL A 175 -1.28 -4.55 -19.98
N ASP A 176 -1.51 -5.72 -20.59
CA ASP A 176 -1.14 -6.01 -21.98
C ASP A 176 -2.21 -5.56 -22.98
N ASP A 177 -3.48 -5.57 -22.59
CA ASP A 177 -4.62 -5.16 -23.40
C ASP A 177 -5.60 -4.30 -22.59
N PRO A 178 -5.57 -2.97 -22.74
CA PRO A 178 -6.49 -2.05 -22.05
C PRO A 178 -7.99 -2.28 -22.35
N ALA A 179 -8.35 -3.06 -23.38
CA ALA A 179 -9.73 -3.45 -23.65
C ALA A 179 -10.19 -4.63 -22.78
N HIS A 180 -9.27 -5.38 -22.17
CA HIS A 180 -9.62 -6.43 -21.22
C HIS A 180 -10.11 -5.80 -19.91
N ILE A 181 -11.27 -6.21 -19.42
CA ILE A 181 -11.81 -5.68 -18.16
C ILE A 181 -11.04 -6.23 -16.98
N ALA A 182 -10.47 -5.34 -16.16
CA ALA A 182 -9.89 -5.68 -14.84
C ALA A 182 -10.88 -5.30 -13.73
N PRO A 183 -11.63 -6.27 -13.17
CA PRO A 183 -12.65 -5.98 -12.17
C PRO A 183 -12.10 -5.26 -10.94
N SER A 184 -12.91 -4.37 -10.36
CA SER A 184 -12.61 -3.62 -9.15
C SER A 184 -13.38 -4.15 -7.93
N HIS A 185 -12.73 -4.19 -6.78
CA HIS A 185 -13.32 -4.62 -5.52
C HIS A 185 -12.91 -3.69 -4.39
N VAL A 186 -13.89 -3.21 -3.63
CA VAL A 186 -13.63 -2.45 -2.40
C VAL A 186 -14.24 -3.20 -1.23
N LEU A 187 -13.41 -3.41 -0.22
CA LEU A 187 -13.78 -4.03 1.04
C LEU A 187 -13.72 -3.01 2.18
N ARG A 188 -14.66 -3.14 3.12
CA ARG A 188 -14.53 -2.63 4.47
C ARG A 188 -14.21 -3.81 5.39
N VAL A 189 -13.14 -3.72 6.15
CA VAL A 189 -12.68 -4.79 7.03
C VAL A 189 -12.62 -4.28 8.46
N ASP A 190 -13.22 -5.03 9.37
CA ASP A 190 -13.04 -4.82 10.81
C ASP A 190 -11.69 -5.45 11.22
N PRO A 191 -10.69 -4.64 11.63
CA PRO A 191 -9.38 -5.18 11.94
C PRO A 191 -9.34 -6.04 13.20
N GLU A 192 -10.29 -5.91 14.13
CA GLU A 192 -10.31 -6.70 15.36
C GLU A 192 -10.84 -8.11 15.13
N THR A 193 -11.93 -8.22 14.36
CA THR A 193 -12.61 -9.50 14.09
C THR A 193 -12.13 -10.18 12.81
N GLY A 194 -11.51 -9.42 11.90
CA GLY A 194 -11.15 -9.88 10.57
C GLY A 194 -12.35 -10.03 9.62
N GLN A 195 -13.55 -9.62 10.03
CA GLN A 195 -14.72 -9.67 9.16
C GLN A 195 -14.62 -8.63 8.05
N SER A 196 -14.93 -9.06 6.83
CA SER A 196 -14.91 -8.19 5.65
C SER A 196 -16.30 -8.08 5.03
N GLU A 197 -16.64 -6.88 4.58
CA GLU A 197 -17.84 -6.55 3.82
C GLU A 197 -17.45 -6.03 2.44
N THR A 198 -18.14 -6.50 1.39
CA THR A 198 -17.99 -5.95 0.04
C THR A 198 -18.81 -4.66 -0.06
N VAL A 199 -18.12 -3.54 -0.24
CA VAL A 199 -18.76 -2.22 -0.44
C VAL A 199 -18.99 -1.94 -1.91
N LEU A 200 -18.04 -2.31 -2.76
CA LEU A 200 -18.15 -2.19 -4.21
C LEU A 200 -17.55 -3.45 -4.87
N LEU A 201 -18.29 -4.00 -5.82
CA LEU A 201 -17.78 -4.99 -6.76
C LEU A 201 -18.21 -4.57 -8.17
N ASP A 202 -17.24 -4.14 -8.97
CA ASP A 202 -17.45 -3.75 -10.36
C ASP A 202 -16.82 -4.79 -11.30
N LEU A 203 -17.67 -5.57 -11.97
CA LEU A 203 -17.27 -6.59 -12.94
C LEU A 203 -17.42 -6.08 -14.39
N GLU A 204 -17.91 -4.85 -14.57
CA GLU A 204 -18.28 -4.28 -15.86
C GLU A 204 -17.26 -3.26 -16.39
N GLY A 205 -16.25 -2.91 -15.57
CA GLY A 205 -15.18 -1.99 -15.98
C GLY A 205 -15.60 -0.51 -15.97
N ARG A 206 -16.50 -0.09 -15.08
CA ARG A 206 -16.75 1.34 -14.83
C ARG A 206 -15.51 2.02 -14.27
N LEU A 207 -14.73 1.27 -13.49
CA LEU A 207 -13.37 1.54 -13.09
C LEU A 207 -12.58 0.22 -13.17
N ASN A 208 -11.46 0.21 -13.88
CA ASN A 208 -10.59 -0.95 -13.95
C ASN A 208 -9.56 -0.93 -12.83
N ALA A 209 -9.34 -2.11 -12.24
CA ALA A 209 -8.26 -2.34 -11.28
C ALA A 209 -8.24 -1.33 -10.13
N SER A 210 -9.27 -1.34 -9.26
CA SER A 210 -9.27 -0.48 -8.07
C SER A 210 -8.05 -0.71 -7.21
N SER A 211 -7.27 0.35 -6.98
CA SER A 211 -6.05 0.33 -6.19
C SER A 211 -6.27 0.84 -4.77
N VAL A 212 -7.04 1.89 -4.61
CA VAL A 212 -7.28 2.55 -3.33
C VAL A 212 -8.75 2.90 -3.16
N ALA A 213 -9.23 2.86 -1.93
CA ALA A 213 -10.55 3.33 -1.58
C ALA A 213 -10.50 4.09 -0.25
N ALA A 214 -10.99 5.32 -0.25
CA ALA A 214 -11.05 6.16 0.95
C ALA A 214 -12.48 6.67 1.19
N VAL A 215 -12.84 6.78 2.46
CA VAL A 215 -14.14 7.31 2.87
C VAL A 215 -13.98 8.59 3.68
N HIS A 216 -14.76 9.62 3.33
CA HIS A 216 -14.82 10.87 4.05
C HIS A 216 -16.23 11.45 3.99
N ASP A 217 -16.80 11.80 5.14
CA ASP A 217 -18.14 12.39 5.27
C ASP A 217 -19.22 11.66 4.46
N GLY A 218 -19.25 10.33 4.55
CA GLY A 218 -20.22 9.49 3.85
C GLY A 218 -20.01 9.39 2.35
N THR A 219 -18.89 9.87 1.84
CA THR A 219 -18.48 9.76 0.43
C THR A 219 -17.35 8.77 0.29
N LEU A 220 -17.52 7.79 -0.57
CA LEU A 220 -16.48 6.84 -0.98
C LEU A 220 -15.84 7.34 -2.27
N ILE A 221 -14.51 7.43 -2.27
CA ILE A 221 -13.69 7.72 -3.45
C ILE A 221 -12.84 6.50 -3.74
N VAL A 222 -12.87 6.01 -4.98
CA VAL A 222 -12.11 4.84 -5.44
C VAL A 222 -11.23 5.23 -6.60
N GLY A 223 -9.93 5.01 -6.47
CA GLY A 223 -8.93 5.17 -7.53
C GLY A 223 -8.57 3.83 -8.18
N GLY A 224 -8.29 3.85 -9.46
CA GLY A 224 -7.79 2.70 -10.23
C GLY A 224 -6.32 2.85 -10.58
N VAL A 225 -5.69 1.73 -10.97
CA VAL A 225 -4.27 1.71 -11.38
C VAL A 225 -4.07 2.36 -12.76
N PHE A 226 -5.00 2.14 -13.70
CA PHE A 226 -4.80 2.46 -15.11
C PHE A 226 -5.74 3.53 -15.64
N ASP A 227 -6.96 3.63 -15.09
CA ASP A 227 -7.98 4.54 -15.60
C ASP A 227 -7.64 6.01 -15.26
N ASP A 228 -8.01 6.92 -16.15
CA ASP A 228 -7.86 8.36 -16.00
C ASP A 228 -9.00 9.04 -15.18
N ARG A 229 -9.68 8.26 -14.37
CA ARG A 229 -10.87 8.65 -13.59
C ARG A 229 -10.84 8.05 -12.19
N VAL A 230 -11.69 8.59 -11.35
CA VAL A 230 -12.05 8.02 -10.04
C VAL A 230 -13.55 7.79 -9.96
N LEU A 231 -13.98 6.80 -9.19
CA LEU A 231 -15.39 6.67 -8.83
C LEU A 231 -15.65 7.44 -7.53
N ILE A 232 -16.76 8.20 -7.52
CA ILE A 232 -17.26 8.89 -6.34
C ILE A 232 -18.69 8.42 -6.11
N CYS A 233 -18.96 7.81 -4.95
CA CYS A 233 -20.27 7.29 -4.61
C CYS A 233 -20.57 7.44 -3.11
N PRO A 234 -21.84 7.36 -2.69
CA PRO A 234 -22.17 7.31 -1.27
C PRO A 234 -21.51 6.08 -0.62
N ALA A 235 -20.85 6.27 0.52
CA ALA A 235 -20.46 5.17 1.39
C ALA A 235 -21.72 4.64 2.09
N ARG A 236 -22.05 3.37 1.90
CA ARG A 236 -23.20 2.71 2.54
C ARG A 236 -22.74 1.85 3.69
#